data_83c86d4613d06034c9ced265260031cc
#
_entry.id   83c86d4613d06034c9ced265260031cc
#
_cell.length_a   1.000
_cell.length_b   1.000
_cell.length_c   1.000
_cell.angle_alpha   90.00
_cell.angle_beta   90.00
_cell.angle_gamma   90.00
#
_symmetry.space_group_name_H-M   'P 1'
#
loop_
_entity.id
_entity.type
_entity.pdbx_description
1 polymer ?
#
loop_
_entity_poly.entity_id
_entity_poly.type
_entity_poly.pdbx_seq_one_letter_code
_entity_poly.pdbx_strand_id
1 'polypeptide(L)'
;MIREINVSEITAAIKEMCIQANHFLSPDMDKALKAATANEESPLGKKILNQLQENLKIAGEDMIPICQDTGMAVFFIEIGQDVHFTGGVLEDAINEGVRQGYTDGYLRKSVVKDPLIRENTKDNTPAVIHYSIVSGD
;
A
#
# COMPACT_ATOMS: atom_id res chain seq x y z
N MET A 1 -14.65 26.58 5.82
CA MET A 1 -13.30 27.26 5.94
C MET A 1 -12.40 26.51 4.98
N ILE A 2 -11.55 27.19 4.20
CA ILE A 2 -10.61 26.48 3.32
C ILE A 2 -9.52 25.86 4.23
N ARG A 3 -9.30 24.56 4.08
CA ARG A 3 -8.20 23.84 4.75
C ARG A 3 -7.04 23.72 3.75
N GLU A 4 -5.89 24.23 4.12
CA GLU A 4 -4.67 24.06 3.32
C GLU A 4 -3.89 22.82 3.78
N ILE A 5 -3.44 22.02 2.81
CA ILE A 5 -2.61 20.84 3.04
C ILE A 5 -1.39 20.94 2.14
N ASN A 6 -0.20 20.90 2.72
CA ASN A 6 1.03 20.84 1.95
C ASN A 6 1.20 19.43 1.38
N VAL A 7 1.47 19.34 0.07
CA VAL A 7 1.62 18.03 -0.59
C VAL A 7 2.79 17.19 -0.06
N SER A 8 3.74 17.79 0.64
CA SER A 8 4.81 17.04 1.32
C SER A 8 4.28 16.13 2.44
N GLU A 9 3.16 16.51 3.08
CA GLU A 9 2.49 15.65 4.07
C GLU A 9 1.87 14.44 3.39
N ILE A 10 1.32 14.64 2.19
CA ILE A 10 0.77 13.55 1.37
C ILE A 10 1.89 12.59 0.97
N THR A 11 3.03 13.12 0.49
CA THR A 11 4.20 12.29 0.14
C THR A 11 4.62 11.40 1.32
N ALA A 12 4.73 11.96 2.51
CA ALA A 12 5.12 11.23 3.71
C ALA A 12 4.09 10.15 4.09
N ALA A 13 2.80 10.50 4.04
CA ALA A 13 1.71 9.55 4.33
C ALA A 13 1.68 8.40 3.33
N ILE A 14 1.78 8.68 2.03
CA ILE A 14 1.80 7.66 0.96
C ILE A 14 2.99 6.72 1.12
N LYS A 15 4.18 7.25 1.41
CA LYS A 15 5.37 6.45 1.70
C LYS A 15 5.10 5.43 2.81
N GLU A 16 4.59 5.90 3.94
CA GLU A 16 4.30 5.07 5.09
C GLU A 16 3.21 4.03 4.77
N MET A 17 2.14 4.42 4.09
CA MET A 17 1.07 3.51 3.67
C MET A 17 1.59 2.38 2.77
N CYS A 18 2.49 2.65 1.84
CA CYS A 18 3.10 1.63 0.99
C CYS A 18 3.88 0.61 1.82
N ILE A 19 4.65 1.06 2.81
CA ILE A 19 5.41 0.19 3.70
C ILE A 19 4.45 -0.63 4.57
N GLN A 20 3.53 0.01 5.27
CA GLN A 20 2.60 -0.64 6.18
C GLN A 20 1.75 -1.70 5.50
N ALA A 21 1.20 -1.40 4.32
CA ALA A 21 0.34 -2.32 3.57
C ALA A 21 1.06 -3.61 3.12
N ASN A 22 2.37 -3.56 2.98
CA ASN A 22 3.19 -4.71 2.55
C ASN A 22 3.82 -5.49 3.70
N HIS A 23 3.73 -5.01 4.94
CA HIS A 23 4.30 -5.66 6.12
C HIS A 23 3.25 -6.15 7.12
N PHE A 24 2.07 -5.56 7.11
CA PHE A 24 1.01 -5.87 8.07
C PHE A 24 -0.32 -6.12 7.37
N LEU A 25 -1.09 -7.08 7.89
CA LEU A 25 -2.49 -7.24 7.50
C LEU A 25 -3.37 -6.23 8.25
N SER A 26 -4.49 -5.86 7.63
CA SER A 26 -5.56 -5.16 8.33
C SER A 26 -6.16 -6.05 9.44
N PRO A 27 -6.69 -5.47 10.52
CA PRO A 27 -7.24 -6.23 11.66
C PRO A 27 -8.36 -7.20 11.29
N ASP A 28 -9.17 -6.86 10.29
CA ASP A 28 -10.25 -7.71 9.79
C ASP A 28 -9.71 -8.93 9.03
N MET A 29 -8.67 -8.76 8.22
CA MET A 29 -8.00 -9.85 7.51
C MET A 29 -7.27 -10.78 8.48
N ASP A 30 -6.56 -10.25 9.46
CA ASP A 30 -5.92 -11.04 10.51
C ASP A 30 -6.95 -11.89 11.28
N LYS A 31 -8.08 -11.28 11.66
CA LYS A 31 -9.17 -11.98 12.33
C LYS A 31 -9.77 -13.08 11.44
N ALA A 32 -9.98 -12.80 10.14
CA ALA A 32 -10.51 -13.78 9.20
C ALA A 32 -9.55 -14.96 9.03
N LEU A 33 -8.25 -14.72 8.92
CA LEU A 33 -7.24 -15.77 8.79
C LEU A 33 -7.16 -16.66 10.05
N LYS A 34 -7.23 -16.07 11.23
CA LYS A 34 -7.29 -16.81 12.51
C LYS A 34 -8.54 -17.66 12.62
N ALA A 35 -9.70 -17.13 12.21
CA ALA A 35 -10.95 -17.88 12.20
C ALA A 35 -10.92 -19.03 11.19
N ALA A 36 -10.37 -18.82 10.00
CA ALA A 36 -10.19 -19.86 9.00
C ALA A 36 -9.31 -21.00 9.54
N THR A 37 -8.20 -20.67 10.20
CA THR A 37 -7.31 -21.68 10.83
C THR A 37 -8.02 -22.51 11.91
N ALA A 38 -8.85 -21.85 12.73
CA ALA A 38 -9.58 -22.55 13.79
C ALA A 38 -10.63 -23.51 13.23
N ASN A 39 -11.30 -23.14 12.11
CA ASN A 39 -12.39 -23.91 11.50
C ASN A 39 -11.92 -24.90 10.43
N GLU A 40 -10.66 -24.87 10.01
CA GLU A 40 -10.13 -25.80 9.01
C GLU A 40 -10.13 -27.23 9.56
N GLU A 41 -10.66 -28.18 8.81
CA GLU A 41 -10.75 -29.59 9.22
C GLU A 41 -9.55 -30.40 8.71
N SER A 42 -9.01 -30.05 7.55
CA SER A 42 -7.88 -30.76 6.96
C SER A 42 -6.58 -30.51 7.75
N PRO A 43 -5.88 -31.56 8.19
CA PRO A 43 -4.56 -31.38 8.84
C PRO A 43 -3.55 -30.65 7.96
N LEU A 44 -3.58 -30.87 6.64
CA LEU A 44 -2.73 -30.17 5.68
C LEU A 44 -3.13 -28.71 5.56
N GLY A 45 -4.43 -28.42 5.47
CA GLY A 45 -4.95 -27.06 5.44
C GLY A 45 -4.55 -26.26 6.68
N LYS A 46 -4.73 -26.84 7.88
CA LYS A 46 -4.26 -26.23 9.14
C LYS A 46 -2.77 -25.92 9.12
N LYS A 47 -1.95 -26.85 8.65
CA LYS A 47 -0.50 -26.63 8.55
C LYS A 47 -0.16 -25.44 7.66
N ILE A 48 -0.82 -25.33 6.49
CA ILE A 48 -0.61 -24.21 5.56
C ILE A 48 -1.05 -22.88 6.18
N LEU A 49 -2.24 -22.83 6.78
CA LEU A 49 -2.75 -21.61 7.42
C LEU A 49 -1.87 -21.16 8.59
N ASN A 50 -1.33 -22.09 9.36
CA ASN A 50 -0.36 -21.78 10.42
C ASN A 50 0.96 -21.22 9.84
N GLN A 51 1.46 -21.76 8.73
CA GLN A 51 2.64 -21.22 8.05
C GLN A 51 2.40 -19.80 7.53
N LEU A 52 1.20 -19.49 7.01
CA LEU A 52 0.84 -18.13 6.60
C LEU A 52 0.84 -17.17 7.80
N GLN A 53 0.31 -17.57 8.94
CA GLN A 53 0.33 -16.74 10.16
C GLN A 53 1.75 -16.52 10.70
N GLU A 54 2.60 -17.55 10.66
CA GLU A 54 4.01 -17.42 11.03
C GLU A 54 4.75 -16.45 10.08
N ASN A 55 4.50 -16.55 8.76
CA ASN A 55 5.05 -15.61 7.79
C ASN A 55 4.65 -14.17 8.10
N LEU A 56 3.37 -13.91 8.42
CA LEU A 56 2.89 -12.58 8.78
C LEU A 56 3.57 -12.04 10.05
N LYS A 57 3.79 -12.89 11.04
CA LYS A 57 4.50 -12.52 12.26
C LYS A 57 5.94 -12.12 11.95
N ILE A 58 6.68 -12.94 11.21
CA ILE A 58 8.05 -12.65 10.79
C ILE A 58 8.11 -11.36 9.98
N ALA A 59 7.19 -11.18 9.03
CA ALA A 59 7.12 -9.99 8.19
C ALA A 59 7.01 -8.71 9.03
N GLY A 60 6.12 -8.69 10.04
CA GLY A 60 5.93 -7.54 10.91
C GLY A 60 7.06 -7.32 11.92
N GLU A 61 7.66 -8.39 12.46
CA GLU A 61 8.75 -8.29 13.45
C GLU A 61 10.08 -7.89 12.82
N ASP A 62 10.39 -8.44 11.64
CA ASP A 62 11.67 -8.22 10.97
C ASP A 62 11.59 -7.12 9.88
N MET A 63 10.42 -6.51 9.68
CA MET A 63 10.15 -5.52 8.62
C MET A 63 10.58 -6.03 7.24
N ILE A 64 10.16 -7.25 6.93
CA ILE A 64 10.34 -7.91 5.63
C ILE A 64 8.97 -7.97 4.94
N PRO A 65 8.83 -7.64 3.65
CA PRO A 65 7.55 -7.74 2.95
C PRO A 65 6.91 -9.12 3.08
N ILE A 66 5.60 -9.17 3.26
CA ILE A 66 4.82 -10.42 3.42
C ILE A 66 5.04 -11.38 2.25
N CYS A 67 5.26 -10.84 1.05
CA CYS A 67 5.44 -11.60 -0.18
C CYS A 67 6.51 -10.94 -1.07
N GLN A 68 7.15 -11.71 -1.94
CA GLN A 68 8.05 -11.15 -2.97
C GLN A 68 7.29 -10.35 -4.04
N ASP A 69 5.99 -10.56 -4.20
CA ASP A 69 5.15 -9.75 -5.08
C ASP A 69 4.39 -8.72 -4.25
N THR A 70 4.82 -7.47 -4.34
CA THR A 70 4.24 -6.32 -3.64
C THR A 70 3.35 -5.46 -4.55
N GLY A 71 3.11 -5.92 -5.77
CA GLY A 71 2.15 -5.36 -6.71
C GLY A 71 2.43 -3.92 -7.12
N MET A 72 1.36 -3.24 -7.51
CA MET A 72 1.35 -1.81 -7.80
C MET A 72 0.52 -1.06 -6.75
N ALA A 73 0.85 0.20 -6.53
CA ALA A 73 0.09 1.05 -5.62
C ALA A 73 -1.22 1.50 -6.29
N VAL A 74 -2.34 1.24 -5.61
CA VAL A 74 -3.68 1.68 -6.03
C VAL A 74 -4.28 2.48 -4.88
N PHE A 75 -4.68 3.72 -5.15
CA PHE A 75 -5.24 4.64 -4.16
C PHE A 75 -6.68 5.01 -4.50
N PHE A 76 -7.53 4.99 -3.50
CA PHE A 76 -8.85 5.58 -3.51
C PHE A 76 -8.84 6.75 -2.52
N ILE A 77 -8.94 7.97 -3.05
CA ILE A 77 -8.75 9.20 -2.29
C ILE A 77 -10.04 10.00 -2.28
N GLU A 78 -10.56 10.27 -1.09
CA GLU A 78 -11.64 11.23 -0.89
C GLU A 78 -11.04 12.58 -0.52
N ILE A 79 -11.42 13.62 -1.27
CA ILE A 79 -10.92 14.98 -1.06
C ILE A 79 -12.11 15.87 -0.67
N GLY A 80 -12.01 16.52 0.48
CA GLY A 80 -12.98 17.52 0.88
C GLY A 80 -13.02 18.67 -0.12
N GLN A 81 -14.22 19.15 -0.47
CA GLN A 81 -14.41 20.23 -1.44
C GLN A 81 -13.72 21.55 -1.02
N ASP A 82 -13.54 21.75 0.28
CA ASP A 82 -12.90 22.94 0.86
C ASP A 82 -11.40 22.75 1.11
N VAL A 83 -10.79 21.65 0.61
CA VAL A 83 -9.35 21.41 0.69
C VAL A 83 -8.60 22.09 -0.43
N HIS A 84 -7.54 22.80 -0.11
CA HIS A 84 -6.61 23.41 -1.05
C HIS A 84 -5.21 22.82 -0.85
N PHE A 85 -4.65 22.23 -1.91
CA PHE A 85 -3.28 21.69 -1.88
C PHE A 85 -2.27 22.77 -2.21
N THR A 86 -1.20 22.85 -1.40
CA THR A 86 -0.10 23.80 -1.57
C THR A 86 1.25 23.05 -1.68
N GLY A 87 2.25 23.72 -2.20
CA GLY A 87 3.62 23.20 -2.26
C GLY A 87 3.94 22.31 -3.47
N GLY A 88 2.98 22.05 -4.37
CA GLY A 88 3.20 21.26 -5.59
C GLY A 88 1.94 20.63 -6.16
N VAL A 89 2.12 19.73 -7.12
CA VAL A 89 1.04 18.95 -7.74
C VAL A 89 0.75 17.71 -6.90
N LEU A 90 -0.51 17.48 -6.57
CA LEU A 90 -0.94 16.35 -5.73
C LEU A 90 -0.51 14.99 -6.31
N GLU A 91 -0.71 14.78 -7.60
CA GLU A 91 -0.37 13.52 -8.25
C GLU A 91 1.14 13.24 -8.23
N ASP A 92 1.95 14.28 -8.42
CA ASP A 92 3.42 14.16 -8.33
C ASP A 92 3.85 13.79 -6.91
N ALA A 93 3.22 14.38 -5.90
CA ALA A 93 3.49 14.08 -4.50
C ALA A 93 3.11 12.65 -4.11
N ILE A 94 1.99 12.13 -4.63
CA ILE A 94 1.59 10.75 -4.43
C ILE A 94 2.61 9.81 -5.07
N ASN A 95 2.99 10.04 -6.32
CA ASN A 95 3.99 9.22 -7.02
C ASN A 95 5.35 9.29 -6.34
N GLU A 96 5.75 10.45 -5.80
CA GLU A 96 6.98 10.57 -5.01
C GLU A 96 6.91 9.72 -3.72
N GLY A 97 5.79 9.74 -3.02
CA GLY A 97 5.55 8.88 -1.86
C GLY A 97 5.67 7.39 -2.19
N VAL A 98 5.11 6.96 -3.32
CA VAL A 98 5.24 5.58 -3.83
C VAL A 98 6.70 5.24 -4.12
N ARG A 99 7.42 6.12 -4.83
CA ARG A 99 8.85 5.93 -5.14
C ARG A 99 9.69 5.72 -3.89
N GLN A 100 9.47 6.57 -2.88
CA GLN A 100 10.15 6.46 -1.59
C GLN A 100 9.74 5.20 -0.84
N GLY A 101 8.43 4.91 -0.73
CA GLY A 101 7.91 3.74 -0.02
C GLY A 101 8.42 2.43 -0.59
N TYR A 102 8.40 2.28 -1.92
CA TYR A 102 8.90 1.07 -2.59
C TYR A 102 10.43 0.93 -2.51
N THR A 103 11.15 2.02 -2.36
CA THR A 103 12.61 2.00 -2.19
C THR A 103 12.99 1.69 -0.75
N ASP A 104 12.46 2.42 0.21
CA ASP A 104 12.84 2.31 1.62
C ASP A 104 12.23 1.07 2.31
N GLY A 105 11.06 0.60 1.83
CA GLY A 105 10.42 -0.63 2.27
C GLY A 105 10.95 -1.90 1.59
N TYR A 106 11.97 -1.79 0.73
CA TYR A 106 12.51 -2.92 -0.04
C TYR A 106 11.47 -3.67 -0.85
N LEU A 107 10.45 -2.95 -1.34
CA LEU A 107 9.34 -3.51 -2.09
C LEU A 107 9.74 -3.77 -3.56
N ARG A 108 9.11 -4.77 -4.18
CA ARG A 108 9.39 -5.12 -5.56
C ARG A 108 8.83 -4.08 -6.53
N LYS A 109 9.68 -3.51 -7.36
CA LYS A 109 9.33 -2.52 -8.39
C LYS A 109 8.93 -3.22 -9.69
N SER A 110 7.63 -3.53 -9.84
CA SER A 110 7.11 -4.37 -10.94
C SER A 110 6.45 -3.58 -12.07
N VAL A 111 6.19 -2.27 -11.89
CA VAL A 111 5.47 -1.46 -12.87
C VAL A 111 6.29 -1.27 -14.15
N VAL A 112 5.63 -1.44 -15.28
CA VAL A 112 6.18 -1.23 -16.62
C VAL A 112 5.53 -0.02 -17.29
N LYS A 113 6.27 0.69 -18.12
CA LYS A 113 5.80 1.88 -18.85
C LYS A 113 4.70 1.55 -19.85
N ASP A 114 4.79 0.38 -20.45
CA ASP A 114 3.90 -0.09 -21.50
C ASP A 114 3.74 -1.62 -21.40
N PRO A 115 2.51 -2.16 -21.49
CA PRO A 115 2.26 -3.59 -21.31
C PRO A 115 2.82 -4.46 -22.44
N LEU A 116 3.07 -3.91 -23.64
CA LEU A 116 3.61 -4.63 -24.78
C LEU A 116 5.14 -4.64 -24.78
N ILE A 117 5.74 -3.45 -24.56
CA ILE A 117 7.20 -3.27 -24.56
C ILE A 117 7.81 -3.76 -23.24
N ARG A 118 7.08 -3.65 -22.13
CA ARG A 118 7.45 -4.10 -20.78
C ARG A 118 8.74 -3.49 -20.22
N GLU A 119 9.04 -2.26 -20.60
CA GLU A 119 10.15 -1.53 -19.98
C GLU A 119 9.78 -1.13 -18.54
N ASN A 120 10.53 -1.63 -17.56
CA ASN A 120 10.29 -1.34 -16.15
C ASN A 120 10.55 0.13 -15.81
N THR A 121 9.71 0.75 -15.02
CA THR A 121 9.83 2.15 -14.59
C THR A 121 10.93 2.37 -13.56
N LYS A 122 11.37 1.30 -12.87
CA LYS A 122 12.42 1.22 -11.86
C LYS A 122 12.09 1.87 -10.50
N ASP A 123 10.96 2.50 -10.39
CA ASP A 123 10.52 3.20 -9.17
C ASP A 123 9.09 2.84 -8.73
N ASN A 124 8.45 1.92 -9.46
CA ASN A 124 7.09 1.44 -9.28
C ASN A 124 6.00 2.50 -9.46
N THR A 125 6.29 3.56 -10.20
CA THR A 125 5.32 4.57 -10.62
C THR A 125 4.97 4.43 -12.11
N PRO A 126 3.83 4.99 -12.58
CA PRO A 126 2.85 5.72 -11.78
C PRO A 126 1.97 4.79 -10.93
N ALA A 127 1.44 5.31 -9.84
CA ALA A 127 0.37 4.68 -9.10
C ALA A 127 -0.95 4.77 -9.88
N VAL A 128 -1.90 3.87 -9.58
CA VAL A 128 -3.29 4.00 -10.01
C VAL A 128 -4.02 4.85 -8.96
N ILE A 129 -4.59 5.96 -9.36
CA ILE A 129 -5.20 6.92 -8.43
C ILE A 129 -6.64 7.19 -8.84
N HIS A 130 -7.56 6.95 -7.92
CA HIS A 130 -8.97 7.26 -8.05
C HIS A 130 -9.33 8.37 -7.06
N TYR A 131 -9.89 9.46 -7.58
CA TYR A 131 -10.33 10.58 -6.76
C TYR A 131 -11.85 10.65 -6.66
N SER A 132 -12.36 10.98 -5.48
CA SER A 132 -13.72 11.44 -5.28
C SER A 132 -13.73 12.72 -4.45
N ILE A 133 -14.57 13.67 -4.84
CA ILE A 133 -14.73 14.92 -4.10
C ILE A 133 -15.97 14.78 -3.22
N VAL A 134 -15.79 15.02 -1.94
CA VAL A 134 -16.84 14.96 -0.92
C VAL A 134 -17.06 16.34 -0.29
N SER A 135 -18.20 16.56 0.36
CA SER A 135 -18.48 17.81 1.05
C SER A 135 -17.61 17.98 2.29
N GLY A 136 -17.13 19.20 2.56
CA GLY A 136 -16.34 19.55 3.75
C GLY A 136 -14.83 19.68 3.47
N ASP A 137 -14.06 19.58 4.56
CA ASP A 137 -12.61 19.77 4.63
C ASP A 137 -11.86 18.60 5.30
#